data_152e41ca4de00d06df1dca73a5e882a9
#
_entry.id   152e41ca4de00d06df1dca73a5e882a9
#
_cell.length_a   1.000
_cell.length_b   1.000
_cell.length_c   1.000
_cell.angle_alpha   90.00
_cell.angle_beta   90.00
_cell.angle_gamma   90.00
#
_symmetry.space_group_name_H-M   'P 1'
#
loop_
_entity.id
_entity.type
_entity.pdbx_description
1 polymer ?
#
loop_
_entity_poly.entity_id
_entity_poly.type
_entity_poly.pdbx_seq_one_letter_code
_entity_poly.pdbx_strand_id
1 'polypeptide(L)'
;APAAIARLLTELDFGASRLTILEALGGPGERLRSARADAFDLEKINPLNILAIEVDSTSEARILPLTSGLADHLFEHDGQITKREVRAITLSALAPRRGELLW
;
A
#
# COMPACT_ATOMS: atom_id res chain seq x y z
N ALA A 1 -14.33 0.15 -4.09
CA ALA A 1 -15.20 0.74 -3.06
C ALA A 1 -14.36 1.12 -1.83
N PRO A 2 -14.58 2.27 -1.18
CA PRO A 2 -13.77 2.74 -0.05
C PRO A 2 -13.64 1.74 1.10
N ALA A 3 -14.71 1.00 1.43
CA ALA A 3 -14.68 -0.03 2.47
C ALA A 3 -13.70 -1.18 2.18
N ALA A 4 -13.53 -1.57 0.92
CA ALA A 4 -12.57 -2.61 0.55
C ALA A 4 -11.13 -2.10 0.73
N ILE A 5 -10.88 -0.84 0.41
CA ILE A 5 -9.57 -0.20 0.61
C ILE A 5 -9.27 -0.07 2.11
N ALA A 6 -10.25 0.33 2.93
CA ALA A 6 -10.11 0.39 4.38
C ALA A 6 -9.73 -0.97 4.98
N ARG A 7 -10.36 -2.03 4.53
CA ARG A 7 -10.05 -3.41 4.94
C ARG A 7 -8.63 -3.80 4.54
N LEU A 8 -8.25 -3.56 3.29
CA LEU A 8 -6.90 -3.85 2.80
C LEU A 8 -5.83 -3.11 3.61
N LEU A 9 -6.03 -1.83 3.89
CA LEU A 9 -5.12 -1.04 4.71
C LEU A 9 -4.97 -1.64 6.11
N THR A 10 -6.08 -2.06 6.72
CA THR A 10 -6.07 -2.69 8.04
C THR A 10 -5.31 -4.03 8.04
N GLU A 11 -5.53 -4.86 7.02
CA GLU A 11 -4.85 -6.15 6.84
C GLU A 11 -3.33 -6.00 6.64
N LEU A 12 -2.90 -4.89 6.09
CA LEU A 12 -1.48 -4.57 5.84
C LEU A 12 -0.82 -3.73 6.94
N ASP A 13 -1.46 -3.60 8.12
CA ASP A 13 -0.98 -2.80 9.26
C ASP A 13 -0.94 -1.28 9.02
N PHE A 14 -1.77 -0.80 8.09
CA PHE A 14 -2.02 0.62 7.84
C PHE A 14 -3.41 1.08 8.32
N GLY A 15 -4.00 0.36 9.28
CA GLY A 15 -5.34 0.64 9.79
C GLY A 15 -5.50 2.01 10.44
N ALA A 16 -4.40 2.62 10.91
CA ALA A 16 -4.39 3.98 11.45
C ALA A 16 -4.62 5.06 10.39
N SER A 17 -4.46 4.73 9.10
CA SER A 17 -4.65 5.65 7.98
C SER A 17 -6.04 6.28 7.99
N ARG A 18 -6.10 7.58 7.64
CA ARG A 18 -7.35 8.31 7.49
C ARG A 18 -7.81 8.29 6.04
N LEU A 19 -9.04 7.85 5.84
CA LEU A 19 -9.72 7.89 4.55
C LEU A 19 -10.70 9.06 4.54
N THR A 20 -10.55 9.97 3.59
CA THR A 20 -11.50 11.06 3.35
C THR A 20 -12.20 10.82 2.03
N ILE A 21 -13.52 10.72 2.07
CA ILE A 21 -14.36 10.50 0.91
C ILE A 21 -14.98 11.82 0.51
N LEU A 22 -14.68 12.25 -0.72
CA LEU A 22 -15.19 13.45 -1.33
C LEU A 22 -16.27 13.03 -2.33
N GLU A 23 -17.53 13.23 -1.99
CA GLU A 23 -18.68 12.72 -2.73
C GLU A 23 -19.31 13.86 -3.55
N ALA A 24 -19.63 13.58 -4.80
CA ALA A 24 -20.38 14.48 -5.71
C ALA A 24 -19.88 15.93 -5.72
N LEU A 25 -18.56 16.12 -5.74
CA LEU A 25 -17.92 17.44 -5.69
C LEU A 25 -18.49 18.40 -6.75
N GLY A 26 -18.77 19.63 -6.32
CA GLY A 26 -19.33 20.70 -7.18
C GLY A 26 -20.81 20.53 -7.46
N GLY A 27 -21.48 19.53 -6.92
CA GLY A 27 -22.90 19.28 -7.11
C GLY A 27 -23.75 19.51 -5.84
N PRO A 28 -25.10 19.49 -5.96
CA PRO A 28 -25.99 19.69 -4.81
C PRO A 28 -25.91 18.57 -3.77
N GLY A 29 -25.32 17.45 -4.12
CA GLY A 29 -25.08 16.31 -3.22
C GLY A 29 -23.65 16.25 -2.66
N GLU A 30 -22.88 17.33 -2.77
CA GLU A 30 -21.51 17.39 -2.28
C GLU A 30 -21.44 17.07 -0.78
N ARG A 31 -20.56 16.15 -0.44
CA ARG A 31 -20.36 15.74 0.94
C ARG A 31 -18.93 15.24 1.16
N LEU A 32 -18.31 15.68 2.26
CA LEU A 32 -17.00 15.19 2.70
C LEU A 32 -17.17 14.45 4.01
N ARG A 33 -16.64 13.22 4.07
CA ARG A 33 -16.64 12.40 5.29
C ARG A 33 -15.31 11.72 5.46
N SER A 34 -14.85 11.58 6.68
CA SER A 34 -13.60 10.89 7.00
C SER A 34 -13.81 9.81 8.04
N ALA A 35 -13.03 8.73 7.92
CA ALA A 35 -12.93 7.68 8.91
C ALA A 35 -11.53 7.09 8.91
N ARG A 36 -11.13 6.46 10.02
CA ARG A 36 -9.93 5.63 10.05
C ARG A 36 -10.19 4.31 9.31
N ALA A 37 -9.16 3.74 8.72
CA ALA A 37 -9.30 2.46 8.01
C ALA A 37 -9.76 1.33 8.94
N ASP A 38 -9.20 1.24 10.15
CA ASP A 38 -9.53 0.23 11.17
C ASP A 38 -10.89 0.44 11.86
N ALA A 39 -11.52 1.58 11.66
CA ALA A 39 -12.83 1.95 12.20
C ALA A 39 -13.75 2.50 11.12
N PHE A 40 -13.66 1.95 9.92
CA PHE A 40 -14.42 2.42 8.77
C PHE A 40 -15.89 1.99 8.85
N ASP A 41 -16.77 2.95 9.12
CA ASP A 41 -18.22 2.77 9.33
C ASP A 41 -19.09 3.58 8.36
N LEU A 42 -18.47 4.22 7.35
CA LEU A 42 -19.20 5.07 6.42
C LEU A 42 -20.04 4.24 5.44
N GLU A 43 -21.35 4.47 5.48
CA GLU A 43 -22.33 3.81 4.62
C GLU A 43 -22.91 4.78 3.58
N LYS A 44 -23.66 4.22 2.61
CA LYS A 44 -24.39 4.99 1.57
C LYS A 44 -23.48 6.02 0.88
N ILE A 45 -22.31 5.56 0.48
CA ILE A 45 -21.34 6.39 -0.24
C ILE A 45 -21.85 6.61 -1.68
N ASN A 46 -21.85 7.87 -2.12
CA ASN A 46 -22.19 8.19 -3.51
C ASN A 46 -21.23 7.49 -4.46
N PRO A 47 -21.69 6.82 -5.53
CA PRO A 47 -20.82 6.20 -6.53
C PRO A 47 -19.84 7.20 -7.18
N LEU A 48 -20.24 8.46 -7.33
CA LEU A 48 -19.34 9.53 -7.76
C LEU A 48 -18.57 10.06 -6.57
N ASN A 49 -17.39 9.48 -6.34
CA ASN A 49 -16.53 9.87 -5.22
C ASN A 49 -15.05 9.82 -5.57
N ILE A 50 -14.27 10.60 -4.84
CA ILE A 50 -12.82 10.56 -4.79
C ILE A 50 -12.43 10.12 -3.37
N LEU A 51 -11.44 9.25 -3.26
CA LEU A 51 -10.89 8.82 -2.00
C LEU A 51 -9.49 9.43 -1.81
N ALA A 52 -9.34 10.25 -0.78
CA ALA A 52 -8.05 10.71 -0.29
C ALA A 52 -7.60 9.86 0.88
N ILE A 53 -6.33 9.47 0.91
CA ILE A 53 -5.76 8.62 1.97
C ILE A 53 -4.55 9.34 2.57
N GLU A 54 -4.65 9.65 3.86
CA GLU A 54 -3.51 10.06 4.69
C GLU A 54 -2.94 8.78 5.31
N VAL A 55 -1.80 8.34 4.77
CA VAL A 55 -1.22 7.05 5.16
C VAL A 55 -0.55 7.16 6.52
N ASP A 56 -0.96 6.28 7.43
CA ASP A 56 -0.33 6.09 8.73
C ASP A 56 -0.20 4.58 9.02
N SER A 57 0.91 4.18 9.62
CA SER A 57 1.22 2.77 9.84
C SER A 57 1.52 2.49 11.30
N THR A 58 1.26 1.26 11.73
CA THR A 58 1.79 0.75 12.99
C THR A 58 3.27 0.35 12.82
N SER A 59 3.97 0.10 13.95
CA SER A 59 5.34 -0.43 13.93
C SER A 59 5.47 -1.80 13.25
N GLU A 60 4.36 -2.53 13.12
CA GLU A 60 4.31 -3.85 12.50
C GLU A 60 4.17 -3.81 10.99
N ALA A 61 3.84 -2.65 10.41
CA ALA A 61 3.66 -2.50 8.97
C ALA A 61 4.95 -2.79 8.21
N ARG A 62 4.85 -3.62 7.19
CA ARG A 62 5.96 -3.93 6.30
C ARG A 62 6.12 -2.83 5.26
N ILE A 63 7.11 -1.96 5.47
CA ILE A 63 7.46 -0.89 4.54
C ILE A 63 8.67 -1.32 3.72
N LEU A 64 8.49 -1.43 2.41
CA LEU A 64 9.56 -1.82 1.49
C LEU A 64 10.25 -0.57 0.94
N PRO A 65 11.58 -0.47 1.05
CA PRO A 65 12.31 0.61 0.41
C PRO A 65 12.29 0.46 -1.13
N LEU A 66 12.30 1.59 -1.83
CA LEU A 66 12.40 1.60 -3.31
C LEU A 66 13.82 1.37 -3.82
N THR A 67 14.79 1.23 -2.93
CA THR A 67 16.19 0.96 -3.26
C THR A 67 16.42 -0.54 -3.48
N SER A 68 17.46 -0.89 -4.24
CA SER A 68 17.93 -2.26 -4.37
C SER A 68 18.44 -2.83 -3.03
N GLY A 69 18.55 -4.15 -2.93
CA GLY A 69 19.08 -4.79 -1.73
C GLY A 69 18.08 -4.91 -0.60
N LEU A 70 16.89 -5.42 -0.89
CA LEU A 70 15.90 -5.77 0.12
C LEU A 70 16.49 -6.77 1.14
N ALA A 71 16.18 -6.60 2.42
CA ALA A 71 16.68 -7.44 3.50
C ALA A 71 16.28 -8.91 3.32
N ASP A 72 17.13 -9.84 3.77
CA ASP A 72 16.93 -11.28 3.58
C ASP A 72 15.62 -11.78 4.21
N HIS A 73 15.23 -11.25 5.37
CA HIS A 73 14.00 -11.64 6.08
C HIS A 73 12.69 -11.30 5.35
N LEU A 74 12.75 -10.53 4.25
CA LEU A 74 11.58 -10.24 3.40
C LEU A 74 11.24 -11.36 2.42
N PHE A 75 12.08 -12.37 2.35
CA PHE A 75 11.93 -13.54 1.47
C PHE A 75 11.74 -14.80 2.29
N GLU A 76 10.94 -15.75 1.78
CA GLU A 76 10.87 -17.10 2.34
C GLU A 76 12.13 -17.86 1.95
N HIS A 77 12.85 -18.42 2.92
CA HIS A 77 14.04 -19.23 2.68
C HIS A 77 14.39 -20.09 3.92
N ASP A 78 15.15 -21.15 3.70
CA ASP A 78 15.64 -22.09 4.72
C ASP A 78 16.99 -21.68 5.34
N GLY A 79 17.45 -20.46 5.12
CA GLY A 79 18.77 -19.94 5.47
C GLY A 79 19.73 -19.89 4.29
N GLN A 80 19.45 -20.59 3.20
CA GLN A 80 20.23 -20.58 1.97
C GLN A 80 19.66 -19.58 0.97
N ILE A 81 19.97 -18.33 1.16
CA ILE A 81 19.58 -17.25 0.24
C ILE A 81 20.84 -16.47 -0.16
N THR A 82 20.91 -16.07 -1.42
CA THR A 82 21.90 -15.09 -1.87
C THR A 82 21.77 -13.83 -1.03
N LYS A 83 22.82 -13.44 -0.34
CA LYS A 83 22.77 -12.35 0.63
C LYS A 83 22.42 -11.01 -0.02
N ARG A 84 21.81 -10.11 0.77
CA ARG A 84 21.31 -8.82 0.36
C ARG A 84 22.25 -8.04 -0.55
N GLU A 85 23.52 -7.96 -0.15
CA GLU A 85 24.54 -7.19 -0.88
C GLU A 85 24.83 -7.81 -2.25
N VAL A 86 24.93 -9.12 -2.31
CA VAL A 86 25.15 -9.88 -3.56
C VAL A 86 23.93 -9.76 -4.48
N ARG A 87 22.72 -9.85 -3.95
CA ARG A 87 21.48 -9.64 -4.73
C ARG A 87 21.45 -8.23 -5.33
N ALA A 88 21.80 -7.22 -4.55
CA ALA A 88 21.84 -5.83 -5.02
C ALA A 88 22.81 -5.65 -6.20
N ILE A 89 24.01 -6.21 -6.10
CA ILE A 89 25.02 -6.18 -7.15
C ILE A 89 24.53 -6.94 -8.38
N THR A 90 23.96 -8.13 -8.21
CA THR A 90 23.41 -8.95 -9.29
C THR A 90 22.32 -8.22 -10.06
N LEU A 91 21.34 -7.63 -9.36
CA LEU A 91 20.26 -6.87 -9.98
C LEU A 91 20.77 -5.64 -10.71
N SER A 92 21.79 -4.97 -10.15
CA SER A 92 22.43 -3.85 -10.81
C SER A 92 23.13 -4.26 -12.10
N ALA A 93 23.84 -5.41 -12.11
CA ALA A 93 24.52 -5.94 -13.29
C ALA A 93 23.54 -6.43 -14.36
N LEU A 94 22.43 -7.06 -13.96
CA LEU A 94 21.38 -7.51 -14.87
C LEU A 94 20.60 -6.35 -15.48
N ALA A 95 20.47 -5.25 -14.74
CA ALA A 95 19.76 -4.04 -15.15
C ALA A 95 18.40 -4.31 -15.84
N PRO A 96 17.49 -5.11 -15.24
CA PRO A 96 16.26 -5.55 -15.91
C PRO A 96 15.37 -4.36 -16.26
N ARG A 97 14.74 -4.43 -17.43
CA ARG A 97 13.83 -3.40 -17.93
C ARG A 97 12.41 -3.91 -17.98
N ARG A 98 11.47 -2.97 -17.94
CA ARG A 98 10.05 -3.32 -18.06
C ARG A 98 9.78 -4.03 -19.40
N GLY A 99 9.14 -5.19 -19.32
CA GLY A 99 8.77 -6.00 -20.49
C GLY A 99 9.83 -7.01 -20.92
N GLU A 100 10.99 -7.05 -20.26
CA GLU A 100 11.98 -8.10 -20.49
C GLU A 100 11.60 -9.37 -19.73
N LEU A 101 11.92 -10.53 -20.32
CA LEU A 101 11.78 -11.84 -19.69
C LEU A 101 13.10 -12.24 -19.06
N LEU A 102 13.09 -12.48 -17.75
CA LEU A 102 14.23 -13.01 -17.00
C LEU A 102 14.01 -14.50 -16.69
N TRP A 103 15.06 -15.27 -16.84
CA TRP A 103 15.09 -16.72 -16.54
C TRP A 103 15.91 -16.98 -15.27
#